data_5e5dfe3dec9eb5afa1b3ffc82f7d330e
#
_entry.id   5e5dfe3dec9eb5afa1b3ffc82f7d330e
#
_cell.length_a   1.000
_cell.length_b   1.000
_cell.length_c   1.000
_cell.angle_alpha   90.00
_cell.angle_beta   90.00
_cell.angle_gamma   90.00
#
_symmetry.space_group_name_H-M   'P 1'
#
loop_
_entity.id
_entity.type
_entity.pdbx_description
1 polymer ?
#
loop_
_entity_poly.entity_id
_entity_poly.type
_entity_poly.pdbx_seq_one_letter_code
_entity_poly.pdbx_strand_id
1 'polypeptide(L)'
;NDIAKAQWAFVRGSGALKSLSQTVPGVEYSDYEYHSSYNQLSQAYDAVREQFDALVDGDMQRDNADILRQLKNLQDKIVVAGESLYAALAAMETQEAGLRRQLEALDRTVEEMELRYTLGQISALQLSEVKTGRASRESGLETLRMNVRNYKLQLEMLIGAEQTGEIALGPLPDVTAEQLAEMDLAADLERAKEQSYELYEARQTLEEARDDYKEAADNWGYNEDRYEFRSARNTWQAAQYTYNNAVQNYELKFRTLCAQVEDYRQIWEAAKVSLAGERESYAASELKFRQGTISRNTLLTAGDDLCAAEDKVLSAAGDLFS
;
A
#
# COMPACT_ATOMS: atom_id res chain seq x y z
N ASN A 1 22.56 31.68 -2.83
CA ASN A 1 23.39 32.78 -2.29
C ASN A 1 23.31 34.05 -3.12
N ASP A 2 23.22 33.98 -4.45
CA ASP A 2 23.15 35.15 -5.33
C ASP A 2 21.73 35.71 -5.47
N ILE A 3 20.71 34.83 -5.40
CA ILE A 3 19.30 35.22 -5.36
C ILE A 3 18.99 35.96 -4.06
N ALA A 4 19.48 35.47 -2.91
CA ALA A 4 19.32 36.16 -1.62
C ALA A 4 19.99 37.52 -1.60
N LYS A 5 21.17 37.67 -2.24
CA LYS A 5 21.87 38.98 -2.37
C LYS A 5 21.10 39.93 -3.27
N ALA A 6 20.52 39.45 -4.37
CA ALA A 6 19.73 40.26 -5.29
C ALA A 6 18.44 40.76 -4.62
N GLN A 7 17.76 39.88 -3.87
CA GLN A 7 16.56 40.22 -3.10
C GLN A 7 16.90 41.21 -1.97
N TRP A 8 18.03 41.02 -1.26
CA TRP A 8 18.48 41.96 -0.26
C TRP A 8 18.80 43.36 -0.81
N ALA A 9 19.40 43.41 -2.00
CA ALA A 9 19.65 44.65 -2.70
C ALA A 9 18.34 45.36 -3.12
N PHE A 10 17.33 44.60 -3.54
CA PHE A 10 16.00 45.10 -3.88
C PHE A 10 15.27 45.62 -2.63
N VAL A 11 15.31 44.92 -1.49
CA VAL A 11 14.71 45.34 -0.21
C VAL A 11 15.35 46.64 0.29
N ARG A 12 16.68 46.78 0.20
CA ARG A 12 17.38 48.06 0.51
C ARG A 12 16.95 49.18 -0.42
N GLY A 13 16.82 48.91 -1.72
CA GLY A 13 16.36 49.88 -2.70
C GLY A 13 14.93 50.32 -2.42
N SER A 14 14.04 49.44 -2.05
CA SER A 14 12.63 49.71 -1.71
C SER A 14 12.52 50.53 -0.43
N GLY A 15 13.35 50.24 0.58
CA GLY A 15 13.43 51.04 1.81
C GLY A 15 13.94 52.46 1.60
N ALA A 16 14.93 52.61 0.68
CA ALA A 16 15.42 53.93 0.27
C ALA A 16 14.37 54.72 -0.52
N LEU A 17 13.61 54.07 -1.42
CA LEU A 17 12.47 54.66 -2.14
C LEU A 17 11.35 55.09 -1.18
N LYS A 18 11.06 54.29 -0.16
CA LYS A 18 10.08 54.63 0.90
C LYS A 18 10.51 55.86 1.69
N SER A 19 11.79 56.01 2.01
CA SER A 19 12.31 57.19 2.71
C SER A 19 12.40 58.42 1.77
N LEU A 20 12.67 58.26 0.48
CA LEU A 20 12.68 59.32 -0.52
C LEU A 20 11.27 59.88 -0.78
N SER A 21 10.24 59.04 -0.81
CA SER A 21 8.85 59.49 -1.01
C SER A 21 8.35 60.37 0.13
N GLN A 22 8.94 60.24 1.33
CA GLN A 22 8.64 61.08 2.48
C GLN A 22 9.36 62.45 2.50
N THR A 23 10.36 62.62 1.64
CA THR A 23 11.29 63.80 1.72
C THR A 23 11.36 64.61 0.45
N VAL A 24 10.57 64.41 -0.58
CA VAL A 24 10.57 65.24 -1.79
C VAL A 24 9.66 66.46 -1.59
N PRO A 25 10.21 67.64 -1.35
CA PRO A 25 9.38 68.86 -1.22
C PRO A 25 8.96 69.32 -2.59
N GLY A 26 7.68 69.57 -2.81
CA GLY A 26 7.17 70.31 -3.96
C GLY A 26 6.43 69.49 -5.03
N VAL A 27 6.06 68.25 -4.76
CA VAL A 27 5.14 67.50 -5.62
C VAL A 27 3.79 67.47 -4.90
N GLU A 28 2.85 68.30 -5.34
CA GLU A 28 1.45 68.20 -4.92
C GLU A 28 0.82 66.93 -5.56
N TYR A 29 0.97 65.81 -4.89
CA TYR A 29 0.12 64.66 -5.16
C TYR A 29 -1.23 64.89 -4.46
N SER A 30 -2.33 64.55 -5.10
CA SER A 30 -3.60 64.43 -4.37
C SER A 30 -3.39 63.42 -3.26
N ASP A 31 -3.92 63.70 -2.07
CA ASP A 31 -3.80 62.80 -0.89
C ASP A 31 -4.15 61.34 -1.25
N TYR A 32 -5.06 61.13 -2.19
CA TYR A 32 -5.48 59.82 -2.66
C TYR A 32 -4.37 59.11 -3.47
N GLU A 33 -3.70 59.78 -4.39
CA GLU A 33 -2.60 59.21 -5.22
C GLU A 33 -1.38 58.89 -4.35
N TYR A 34 -1.08 59.73 -3.38
CA TYR A 34 0.02 59.51 -2.43
C TYR A 34 -0.27 58.27 -1.56
N HIS A 35 -1.46 58.13 -0.98
CA HIS A 35 -1.83 56.99 -0.18
C HIS A 35 -1.92 55.69 -1.00
N SER A 36 -2.42 55.75 -2.23
CA SER A 36 -2.47 54.62 -3.12
C SER A 36 -1.09 54.10 -3.49
N SER A 37 -0.19 54.98 -3.91
CA SER A 37 1.19 54.65 -4.27
C SER A 37 2.00 54.17 -3.07
N TYR A 38 1.81 54.74 -1.90
CA TYR A 38 2.43 54.34 -0.65
C TYR A 38 1.97 52.92 -0.25
N ASN A 39 0.67 52.62 -0.32
CA ASN A 39 0.13 51.32 0.01
C ASN A 39 0.62 50.23 -0.95
N GLN A 40 0.68 50.50 -2.27
CA GLN A 40 1.23 49.57 -3.24
C GLN A 40 2.72 49.27 -3.00
N LEU A 41 3.51 50.30 -2.68
CA LEU A 41 4.94 50.15 -2.40
C LEU A 41 5.17 49.39 -1.07
N SER A 42 4.33 49.66 -0.06
CA SER A 42 4.37 48.93 1.22
C SER A 42 4.04 47.46 1.05
N GLN A 43 2.97 47.14 0.33
CA GLN A 43 2.60 45.74 0.01
C GLN A 43 3.70 45.02 -0.77
N ALA A 44 4.30 45.67 -1.76
CA ALA A 44 5.41 45.08 -2.53
C ALA A 44 6.65 44.85 -1.64
N TYR A 45 6.94 45.78 -0.71
CA TYR A 45 8.02 45.63 0.25
C TYR A 45 7.78 44.48 1.22
N ASP A 46 6.58 44.37 1.75
CA ASP A 46 6.20 43.32 2.71
C ASP A 46 6.26 41.94 2.02
N ALA A 47 5.76 41.81 0.76
CA ALA A 47 5.84 40.57 -0.01
C ALA A 47 7.29 40.14 -0.30
N VAL A 48 8.19 41.08 -0.64
CA VAL A 48 9.61 40.77 -0.88
C VAL A 48 10.32 40.42 0.43
N ARG A 49 9.96 41.05 1.51
CA ARG A 49 10.49 40.75 2.83
C ARG A 49 10.09 39.37 3.29
N GLU A 50 8.82 39.01 3.13
CA GLU A 50 8.31 37.68 3.45
C GLU A 50 9.06 36.57 2.68
N GLN A 51 9.27 36.76 1.35
CA GLN A 51 10.08 35.85 0.55
C GLN A 51 11.54 35.78 0.99
N PHE A 52 12.12 36.90 1.44
CA PHE A 52 13.49 36.94 1.95
C PHE A 52 13.60 36.20 3.28
N ASP A 53 12.66 36.45 4.20
CA ASP A 53 12.61 35.80 5.50
C ASP A 53 12.42 34.27 5.31
N ALA A 54 11.53 33.83 4.44
CA ALA A 54 11.35 32.42 4.07
C ALA A 54 12.63 31.76 3.50
N LEU A 55 13.44 32.52 2.74
CA LEU A 55 14.75 32.06 2.25
C LEU A 55 15.80 31.94 3.37
N VAL A 56 15.82 32.90 4.28
CA VAL A 56 16.78 32.96 5.40
C VAL A 56 16.45 31.88 6.43
N ASP A 57 15.18 31.69 6.72
CA ASP A 57 14.68 30.70 7.68
C ASP A 57 14.69 29.27 7.15
N GLY A 58 14.96 29.11 5.83
CA GLY A 58 15.11 27.79 5.22
C GLY A 58 13.78 27.15 4.84
N ASP A 59 12.70 27.90 4.73
CA ASP A 59 11.37 27.39 4.38
C ASP A 59 11.37 26.74 2.99
N MET A 60 12.03 27.36 2.00
CA MET A 60 12.19 26.76 0.67
C MET A 60 12.95 25.43 0.68
N GLN A 61 13.92 25.26 1.59
CA GLN A 61 14.63 23.98 1.76
C GLN A 61 13.73 22.94 2.41
N ARG A 62 12.89 23.33 3.36
CA ARG A 62 11.88 22.46 3.98
C ARG A 62 10.85 22.01 2.97
N ASP A 63 10.27 22.91 2.18
CA ASP A 63 9.30 22.60 1.14
C ASP A 63 9.86 21.61 0.12
N ASN A 64 11.11 21.79 -0.33
CA ASN A 64 11.77 20.86 -1.24
C ASN A 64 12.01 19.48 -0.58
N ALA A 65 12.37 19.43 0.69
CA ALA A 65 12.55 18.19 1.42
C ALA A 65 11.22 17.44 1.58
N ASP A 66 10.13 18.17 1.81
CA ASP A 66 8.78 17.62 1.91
C ASP A 66 8.30 17.04 0.58
N ILE A 67 8.51 17.76 -0.52
CA ILE A 67 8.21 17.25 -1.86
C ILE A 67 8.99 15.96 -2.15
N LEU A 68 10.29 15.90 -1.82
CA LEU A 68 11.10 14.70 -1.99
C LEU A 68 10.58 13.53 -1.15
N ARG A 69 10.14 13.78 0.08
CA ARG A 69 9.53 12.75 0.94
C ARG A 69 8.18 12.28 0.40
N GLN A 70 7.36 13.19 -0.11
CA GLN A 70 6.10 12.85 -0.77
C GLN A 70 6.33 11.97 -2.00
N LEU A 71 7.30 12.32 -2.84
CA LEU A 71 7.67 11.53 -4.02
C LEU A 71 8.17 10.14 -3.62
N LYS A 72 9.00 10.05 -2.58
CA LYS A 72 9.46 8.75 -2.07
C LYS A 72 8.30 7.91 -1.54
N ASN A 73 7.41 8.50 -0.74
CA ASN A 73 6.21 7.82 -0.25
C ASN A 73 5.32 7.32 -1.40
N LEU A 74 5.17 8.13 -2.47
CA LEU A 74 4.42 7.72 -3.66
C LEU A 74 5.12 6.54 -4.37
N GLN A 75 6.43 6.61 -4.51
CA GLN A 75 7.23 5.50 -5.06
C GLN A 75 7.05 4.22 -4.24
N ASP A 76 7.18 4.29 -2.92
CA ASP A 76 7.01 3.14 -2.03
C ASP A 76 5.59 2.55 -2.15
N LYS A 77 4.56 3.39 -2.23
CA LYS A 77 3.18 2.94 -2.47
C LYS A 77 2.99 2.23 -3.81
N ILE A 78 3.64 2.71 -4.87
CA ILE A 78 3.60 2.05 -6.18
C ILE A 78 4.28 0.69 -6.13
N VAL A 79 5.43 0.58 -5.46
CA VAL A 79 6.14 -0.70 -5.27
C VAL A 79 5.26 -1.69 -4.51
N VAL A 80 4.72 -1.31 -3.35
CA VAL A 80 3.83 -2.17 -2.55
C VAL A 80 2.57 -2.57 -3.33
N ALA A 81 1.98 -1.66 -4.11
CA ALA A 81 0.85 -1.99 -4.97
C ALA A 81 1.22 -3.02 -6.06
N GLY A 82 2.42 -2.89 -6.65
CA GLY A 82 2.96 -3.83 -7.63
C GLY A 82 3.20 -5.22 -7.03
N GLU A 83 3.82 -5.27 -5.85
CA GLU A 83 4.07 -6.53 -5.14
C GLU A 83 2.77 -7.23 -4.73
N SER A 84 1.80 -6.48 -4.20
CA SER A 84 0.48 -7.01 -3.84
C SER A 84 -0.28 -7.53 -5.07
N LEU A 85 -0.21 -6.82 -6.19
CA LEU A 85 -0.82 -7.24 -7.45
C LEU A 85 -0.16 -8.51 -7.99
N TYR A 86 1.17 -8.60 -7.89
CA TYR A 86 1.94 -9.78 -8.28
C TYR A 86 1.59 -11.01 -7.43
N ALA A 87 1.55 -10.86 -6.10
CA ALA A 87 1.16 -11.93 -5.18
C ALA A 87 -0.27 -12.42 -5.45
N ALA A 88 -1.22 -11.49 -5.64
CA ALA A 88 -2.60 -11.83 -5.98
C ALA A 88 -2.70 -12.59 -7.31
N LEU A 89 -1.94 -12.20 -8.33
CA LEU A 89 -1.86 -12.90 -9.61
C LEU A 89 -1.30 -14.31 -9.47
N ALA A 90 -0.22 -14.49 -8.72
CA ALA A 90 0.38 -15.81 -8.47
C ALA A 90 -0.62 -16.75 -7.76
N ALA A 91 -1.36 -16.22 -6.78
CA ALA A 91 -2.43 -16.95 -6.10
C ALA A 91 -3.55 -17.35 -7.07
N MET A 92 -3.98 -16.46 -7.98
CA MET A 92 -5.00 -16.74 -8.98
C MET A 92 -4.53 -17.78 -10.00
N GLU A 93 -3.27 -17.76 -10.44
CA GLU A 93 -2.72 -18.78 -11.35
C GLU A 93 -2.67 -20.16 -10.67
N THR A 94 -2.31 -20.23 -9.40
CA THR A 94 -2.37 -21.46 -8.59
C THR A 94 -3.81 -21.98 -8.50
N GLN A 95 -4.77 -21.08 -8.23
CA GLN A 95 -6.19 -21.42 -8.18
C GLN A 95 -6.72 -21.90 -9.54
N GLU A 96 -6.29 -21.29 -10.67
CA GLU A 96 -6.65 -21.73 -12.02
C GLU A 96 -6.16 -23.15 -12.27
N ALA A 97 -4.92 -23.45 -11.92
CA ALA A 97 -4.36 -24.80 -12.04
C ALA A 97 -5.14 -25.83 -11.20
N GLY A 98 -5.50 -25.45 -9.97
CA GLY A 98 -6.35 -26.29 -9.11
C GLY A 98 -7.74 -26.57 -9.69
N LEU A 99 -8.43 -25.53 -10.19
CA LEU A 99 -9.74 -25.69 -10.81
C LEU A 99 -9.68 -26.55 -12.09
N ARG A 100 -8.62 -26.44 -12.87
CA ARG A 100 -8.41 -27.27 -14.06
C ARG A 100 -8.30 -28.75 -13.69
N ARG A 101 -7.50 -29.10 -12.66
CA ARG A 101 -7.42 -30.47 -12.12
C ARG A 101 -8.76 -30.99 -11.59
N GLN A 102 -9.51 -30.12 -10.88
CA GLN A 102 -10.86 -30.48 -10.41
C GLN A 102 -11.83 -30.76 -11.57
N LEU A 103 -11.75 -30.02 -12.67
CA LEU A 103 -12.52 -30.33 -13.90
C LEU A 103 -12.15 -31.66 -14.50
N GLU A 104 -10.87 -31.99 -14.60
CA GLU A 104 -10.41 -33.31 -15.08
C GLU A 104 -10.91 -34.45 -14.19
N ALA A 105 -10.95 -34.26 -12.85
CA ALA A 105 -11.53 -35.22 -11.93
C ALA A 105 -13.05 -35.39 -12.13
N LEU A 106 -13.76 -34.27 -12.38
CA LEU A 106 -15.18 -34.29 -12.70
C LEU A 106 -15.47 -34.92 -14.05
N ASP A 107 -14.62 -34.72 -15.05
CA ASP A 107 -14.74 -35.42 -16.36
C ASP A 107 -14.69 -36.93 -16.19
N ARG A 108 -13.74 -37.45 -15.40
CA ARG A 108 -13.68 -38.89 -15.05
C ARG A 108 -14.95 -39.35 -14.34
N THR A 109 -15.49 -38.52 -13.45
CA THR A 109 -16.73 -38.80 -12.71
C THR A 109 -17.94 -38.84 -13.67
N VAL A 110 -18.02 -37.91 -14.62
CA VAL A 110 -19.08 -37.88 -15.65
C VAL A 110 -19.03 -39.14 -16.50
N GLU A 111 -17.84 -39.52 -16.97
CA GLU A 111 -17.66 -40.77 -17.77
C GLU A 111 -18.13 -42.02 -17.01
N GLU A 112 -17.78 -42.13 -15.72
CA GLU A 112 -18.23 -43.22 -14.86
C GLU A 112 -19.76 -43.21 -14.71
N MET A 113 -20.36 -42.05 -14.45
CA MET A 113 -21.80 -41.91 -14.30
C MET A 113 -22.56 -42.19 -15.60
N GLU A 114 -22.01 -41.80 -16.76
CA GLU A 114 -22.59 -42.17 -18.09
C GLU A 114 -22.61 -43.67 -18.29
N LEU A 115 -21.53 -44.38 -17.93
CA LEU A 115 -21.50 -45.84 -17.99
C LEU A 115 -22.53 -46.47 -17.04
N ARG A 116 -22.63 -45.98 -15.78
CA ARG A 116 -23.62 -46.48 -14.82
C ARG A 116 -25.05 -46.23 -15.29
N TYR A 117 -25.30 -45.09 -15.96
CA TYR A 117 -26.61 -44.77 -16.53
C TYR A 117 -26.97 -45.72 -17.67
N THR A 118 -26.03 -46.04 -18.57
CA THR A 118 -26.27 -47.00 -19.66
C THR A 118 -26.55 -48.41 -19.15
N LEU A 119 -25.95 -48.75 -17.99
CA LEU A 119 -26.21 -50.02 -17.28
C LEU A 119 -27.48 -50.03 -16.44
N GLY A 120 -28.24 -48.89 -16.42
CA GLY A 120 -29.46 -48.76 -15.62
C GLY A 120 -29.24 -48.68 -14.10
N GLN A 121 -28.01 -48.37 -13.65
CA GLN A 121 -27.65 -48.31 -12.24
C GLN A 121 -27.95 -46.98 -11.59
N ILE A 122 -28.09 -45.91 -12.36
CA ILE A 122 -28.44 -44.55 -11.89
C ILE A 122 -29.54 -43.96 -12.72
N SER A 123 -30.23 -42.94 -12.15
CA SER A 123 -31.29 -42.20 -12.85
C SER A 123 -30.71 -41.10 -13.77
N ALA A 124 -31.51 -40.67 -14.75
CA ALA A 124 -31.17 -39.53 -15.60
C ALA A 124 -30.98 -38.22 -14.76
N LEU A 125 -31.71 -38.09 -13.64
CA LEU A 125 -31.56 -36.94 -12.73
C LEU A 125 -30.14 -36.91 -12.11
N GLN A 126 -29.65 -38.05 -11.59
CA GLN A 126 -28.34 -38.14 -11.00
C GLN A 126 -27.23 -37.83 -12.01
N LEU A 127 -27.34 -38.34 -13.25
CA LEU A 127 -26.40 -37.98 -14.30
C LEU A 127 -26.44 -36.48 -14.65
N SER A 128 -27.66 -35.90 -14.71
CA SER A 128 -27.83 -34.48 -14.99
C SER A 128 -27.22 -33.58 -13.89
N GLU A 129 -27.35 -33.96 -12.63
CA GLU A 129 -26.76 -33.22 -11.48
C GLU A 129 -25.23 -33.16 -11.61
N VAL A 130 -24.58 -34.27 -11.94
CA VAL A 130 -23.10 -34.28 -12.08
C VAL A 130 -22.67 -33.44 -13.28
N LYS A 131 -23.37 -33.54 -14.43
CA LYS A 131 -23.10 -32.69 -15.62
C LYS A 131 -23.29 -31.19 -15.31
N THR A 132 -24.32 -30.85 -14.56
CA THR A 132 -24.56 -29.47 -14.15
C THR A 132 -23.47 -28.97 -13.20
N GLY A 133 -23.02 -29.82 -12.26
CA GLY A 133 -21.90 -29.52 -11.38
C GLY A 133 -20.60 -29.25 -12.16
N ARG A 134 -20.32 -30.06 -13.18
CA ARG A 134 -19.18 -29.87 -14.08
C ARG A 134 -19.29 -28.54 -14.85
N ALA A 135 -20.43 -28.26 -15.46
CA ALA A 135 -20.65 -27.00 -16.20
C ALA A 135 -20.49 -25.76 -15.32
N SER A 136 -20.95 -25.82 -14.06
CA SER A 136 -20.76 -24.75 -13.08
C SER A 136 -19.27 -24.50 -12.77
N ARG A 137 -18.47 -25.55 -12.62
CA ARG A 137 -17.01 -25.42 -12.41
C ARG A 137 -16.29 -24.88 -13.62
N GLU A 138 -16.69 -25.30 -14.84
CA GLU A 138 -16.15 -24.77 -16.09
C GLU A 138 -16.42 -23.26 -16.22
N SER A 139 -17.64 -22.82 -15.92
CA SER A 139 -17.98 -21.39 -15.88
C SER A 139 -17.15 -20.62 -14.84
N GLY A 140 -16.90 -21.22 -13.67
CA GLY A 140 -16.02 -20.67 -12.64
C GLY A 140 -14.58 -20.50 -13.15
N LEU A 141 -14.05 -21.48 -13.86
CA LEU A 141 -12.71 -21.41 -14.46
C LEU A 141 -12.60 -20.29 -15.50
N GLU A 142 -13.60 -20.14 -16.38
CA GLU A 142 -13.60 -19.06 -17.37
C GLU A 142 -13.67 -17.68 -16.72
N THR A 143 -14.46 -17.53 -15.63
CA THR A 143 -14.51 -16.30 -14.84
C THR A 143 -13.14 -15.99 -14.22
N LEU A 144 -12.47 -16.99 -13.65
CA LEU A 144 -11.13 -16.82 -13.07
C LEU A 144 -10.11 -16.40 -14.13
N ARG A 145 -10.14 -17.03 -15.32
CA ARG A 145 -9.27 -16.65 -16.46
C ARG A 145 -9.45 -15.20 -16.89
N MET A 146 -10.70 -14.74 -16.95
CA MET A 146 -10.97 -13.33 -17.24
C MET A 146 -10.35 -12.41 -16.17
N ASN A 147 -10.46 -12.76 -14.89
CA ASN A 147 -9.87 -12.01 -13.81
C ASN A 147 -8.33 -12.00 -13.90
N VAL A 148 -7.70 -13.16 -14.09
CA VAL A 148 -6.25 -13.28 -14.30
C VAL A 148 -5.79 -12.37 -15.43
N ARG A 149 -6.48 -12.39 -16.57
CA ARG A 149 -6.13 -11.52 -17.70
C ARG A 149 -6.25 -10.05 -17.35
N ASN A 150 -7.32 -9.64 -16.66
CA ASN A 150 -7.52 -8.25 -16.23
C ASN A 150 -6.43 -7.79 -15.27
N TYR A 151 -6.03 -8.63 -14.32
CA TYR A 151 -4.95 -8.33 -13.38
C TYR A 151 -3.59 -8.29 -14.10
N LYS A 152 -3.34 -9.15 -15.10
CA LYS A 152 -2.15 -9.08 -15.95
C LYS A 152 -2.07 -7.75 -16.70
N LEU A 153 -3.18 -7.30 -17.30
CA LEU A 153 -3.24 -5.97 -17.93
C LEU A 153 -2.94 -4.82 -16.95
N GLN A 154 -3.42 -4.92 -15.70
CA GLN A 154 -3.11 -3.93 -14.67
C GLN A 154 -1.62 -3.94 -14.30
N LEU A 155 -1.01 -5.13 -14.17
CA LEU A 155 0.41 -5.27 -13.89
C LEU A 155 1.26 -4.72 -15.05
N GLU A 156 0.93 -5.07 -16.30
CA GLU A 156 1.59 -4.55 -17.50
C GLU A 156 1.51 -3.02 -17.56
N MET A 157 0.34 -2.44 -17.24
CA MET A 157 0.17 -0.99 -17.16
C MET A 157 1.05 -0.37 -16.06
N LEU A 158 1.12 -0.99 -14.89
CA LEU A 158 1.89 -0.48 -13.75
C LEU A 158 3.40 -0.45 -14.04
N ILE A 159 3.91 -1.48 -14.74
CA ILE A 159 5.34 -1.56 -15.11
C ILE A 159 5.67 -0.87 -16.44
N GLY A 160 4.67 -0.28 -17.11
CA GLY A 160 4.85 0.39 -18.41
C GLY A 160 5.10 -0.55 -19.58
N ALA A 161 4.69 -1.82 -19.47
CA ALA A 161 4.78 -2.81 -20.53
C ALA A 161 3.63 -2.70 -21.54
N GLU A 162 3.75 -3.37 -22.69
CA GLU A 162 2.67 -3.47 -23.66
C GLU A 162 1.49 -4.29 -23.06
N GLN A 163 0.29 -3.72 -23.15
CA GLN A 163 -0.92 -4.31 -22.54
C GLN A 163 -1.48 -5.47 -23.39
N THR A 164 -0.93 -6.63 -23.22
CA THR A 164 -1.36 -7.86 -23.92
C THR A 164 -2.23 -8.77 -23.03
N GLY A 165 -2.06 -8.67 -21.71
CA GLY A 165 -2.66 -9.58 -20.73
C GLY A 165 -2.03 -10.97 -20.74
N GLU A 166 -0.82 -11.12 -21.32
CA GLU A 166 -0.13 -12.39 -21.49
C GLU A 166 1.20 -12.46 -20.73
N ILE A 167 1.49 -11.47 -19.87
CA ILE A 167 2.73 -11.47 -19.08
C ILE A 167 2.87 -12.78 -18.31
N ALA A 168 4.05 -13.40 -18.41
CA ALA A 168 4.39 -14.61 -17.65
C ALA A 168 4.99 -14.20 -16.30
N LEU A 169 4.43 -14.75 -15.22
CA LEU A 169 4.95 -14.54 -13.88
C LEU A 169 6.11 -15.50 -13.60
N GLY A 170 7.14 -15.02 -12.90
CA GLY A 170 8.14 -15.87 -12.27
C GLY A 170 7.59 -16.53 -11.00
N PRO A 171 8.36 -17.41 -10.34
CA PRO A 171 8.00 -17.90 -9.01
C PRO A 171 8.03 -16.75 -7.99
N LEU A 172 7.15 -16.83 -6.98
CA LEU A 172 7.27 -15.95 -5.82
C LEU A 172 8.62 -16.18 -5.13
N PRO A 173 9.26 -15.11 -4.59
CA PRO A 173 10.46 -15.28 -3.78
C PRO A 173 10.18 -16.15 -2.56
N ASP A 174 11.10 -17.05 -2.23
CA ASP A 174 10.98 -17.86 -1.02
C ASP A 174 11.30 -17.01 0.22
N VAL A 175 10.40 -17.02 1.19
CA VAL A 175 10.67 -16.44 2.52
C VAL A 175 11.49 -17.45 3.31
N THR A 176 12.73 -17.09 3.64
CA THR A 176 13.62 -17.99 4.37
C THR A 176 13.44 -17.91 5.89
N ALA A 177 13.70 -19.02 6.58
CA ALA A 177 13.65 -19.03 8.05
C ALA A 177 14.66 -18.06 8.68
N GLU A 178 15.76 -17.76 7.98
CA GLU A 178 16.79 -16.81 8.41
C GLU A 178 16.25 -15.37 8.38
N GLN A 179 15.55 -14.98 7.31
CA GLN A 179 14.89 -13.67 7.22
C GLN A 179 13.85 -13.46 8.33
N LEU A 180 13.06 -14.50 8.64
CA LEU A 180 12.08 -14.44 9.72
C LEU A 180 12.74 -14.38 11.11
N ALA A 181 13.90 -15.01 11.29
CA ALA A 181 14.66 -15.00 12.55
C ALA A 181 15.40 -13.67 12.80
N GLU A 182 15.69 -12.90 11.77
CA GLU A 182 16.31 -11.58 11.86
C GLU A 182 15.35 -10.47 12.29
N MET A 183 14.02 -10.73 12.30
CA MET A 183 13.03 -9.74 12.70
C MET A 183 13.15 -9.41 14.20
N ASP A 184 13.48 -8.15 14.49
CA ASP A 184 13.46 -7.58 15.85
C ASP A 184 12.29 -6.59 15.94
N LEU A 185 11.20 -7.03 16.56
CA LEU A 185 9.96 -6.25 16.69
C LEU A 185 10.20 -4.84 17.26
N ALA A 186 11.09 -4.69 18.24
CA ALA A 186 11.32 -3.42 18.90
C ALA A 186 12.18 -2.49 18.03
N ALA A 187 13.29 -3.00 17.50
CA ALA A 187 14.19 -2.24 16.65
C ALA A 187 13.53 -1.87 15.31
N ASP A 188 12.76 -2.81 14.73
CA ASP A 188 12.06 -2.58 13.47
C ASP A 188 10.91 -1.58 13.62
N LEU A 189 10.18 -1.60 14.74
CA LEU A 189 9.15 -0.61 15.05
C LEU A 189 9.72 0.81 15.10
N GLU A 190 10.82 1.03 15.83
CA GLU A 190 11.42 2.36 15.93
C GLU A 190 11.95 2.84 14.56
N ARG A 191 12.57 1.96 13.78
CA ARG A 191 13.01 2.27 12.42
C ARG A 191 11.83 2.61 11.49
N ALA A 192 10.76 1.83 11.58
CA ALA A 192 9.54 2.05 10.80
C ALA A 192 8.86 3.38 11.15
N LYS A 193 8.83 3.77 12.44
CA LYS A 193 8.33 5.09 12.87
C LYS A 193 9.14 6.25 12.29
N GLU A 194 10.47 6.13 12.26
CA GLU A 194 11.36 7.16 11.70
C GLU A 194 11.16 7.34 10.19
N GLN A 195 10.85 6.26 9.49
CA GLN A 195 10.66 6.25 8.03
C GLN A 195 9.22 6.54 7.61
N SER A 196 8.26 6.47 8.53
CA SER A 196 6.85 6.65 8.23
C SER A 196 6.52 8.07 7.77
N TYR A 197 6.00 8.17 6.53
CA TYR A 197 5.50 9.45 6.01
C TYR A 197 4.25 9.92 6.77
N GLU A 198 3.36 9.02 7.18
CA GLU A 198 2.16 9.34 7.97
C GLU A 198 2.53 10.02 9.31
N LEU A 199 3.54 9.51 10.00
CA LEU A 199 4.01 10.10 11.27
C LEU A 199 4.78 11.39 11.04
N TYR A 200 5.52 11.49 9.95
CA TYR A 200 6.20 12.71 9.56
C TYR A 200 5.19 13.86 9.33
N GLU A 201 4.16 13.63 8.50
CA GLU A 201 3.12 14.61 8.20
C GLU A 201 2.37 15.06 9.48
N ALA A 202 1.99 14.09 10.33
CA ALA A 202 1.35 14.39 11.60
C ALA A 202 2.25 15.22 12.55
N ARG A 203 3.57 14.99 12.50
CA ARG A 203 4.56 15.74 13.26
C ARG A 203 4.69 17.17 12.74
N GLN A 204 4.75 17.37 11.42
CA GLN A 204 4.79 18.70 10.81
C GLN A 204 3.57 19.53 11.21
N THR A 205 2.38 18.95 11.08
CA THR A 205 1.13 19.62 11.53
C THR A 205 1.17 20.01 13.01
N LEU A 206 1.77 19.18 13.86
CA LEU A 206 1.95 19.51 15.27
C LEU A 206 2.96 20.65 15.48
N GLU A 207 4.07 20.66 14.76
CA GLU A 207 5.10 21.70 14.84
C GLU A 207 4.55 23.04 14.35
N GLU A 208 3.85 23.08 13.22
CA GLU A 208 3.15 24.27 12.70
C GLU A 208 2.15 24.82 13.72
N ALA A 209 1.25 23.99 14.23
CA ALA A 209 0.27 24.41 15.23
C ALA A 209 0.93 24.91 16.53
N ARG A 210 2.11 24.39 16.88
CA ARG A 210 2.90 24.88 18.02
C ARG A 210 3.51 26.24 17.76
N ASP A 211 3.98 26.48 16.56
CA ASP A 211 4.59 27.74 16.18
C ASP A 211 3.51 28.85 16.07
N ASP A 212 2.34 28.52 15.49
CA ASP A 212 1.15 29.42 15.54
C ASP A 212 0.75 29.78 16.97
N TYR A 213 0.78 28.78 17.87
CA TYR A 213 0.49 29.05 19.30
C TYR A 213 1.51 30.00 19.93
N LYS A 214 2.81 29.86 19.64
CA LYS A 214 3.85 30.74 20.14
C LYS A 214 3.67 32.17 19.59
N GLU A 215 3.43 32.28 18.27
CA GLU A 215 3.17 33.59 17.65
C GLU A 215 1.96 34.27 18.25
N ALA A 216 0.86 33.53 18.46
CA ALA A 216 -0.31 34.07 19.13
C ALA A 216 -0.01 34.50 20.59
N ALA A 217 0.85 33.76 21.29
CA ALA A 217 1.29 34.13 22.65
C ALA A 217 2.15 35.41 22.66
N ASP A 218 3.03 35.55 21.67
CA ASP A 218 3.89 36.75 21.53
C ASP A 218 3.07 37.98 21.15
N ASN A 219 2.08 37.85 20.26
CA ASN A 219 1.24 38.93 19.78
C ASN A 219 0.19 39.39 20.81
N TRP A 220 -0.38 38.47 21.57
CA TRP A 220 -1.54 38.74 22.44
C TRP A 220 -1.25 38.52 23.94
N GLY A 221 -0.05 38.11 24.29
CA GLY A 221 0.26 37.58 25.61
C GLY A 221 -0.55 36.29 25.86
N TYR A 222 -0.35 35.64 26.96
CA TYR A 222 -1.12 34.44 27.35
C TYR A 222 -2.54 34.79 27.80
N ASN A 223 -3.25 35.66 27.05
CA ASN A 223 -4.56 36.15 27.40
C ASN A 223 -5.67 35.21 26.93
N GLU A 224 -6.25 34.45 27.86
CA GLU A 224 -7.34 33.52 27.65
C GLU A 224 -8.65 34.17 27.16
N ASP A 225 -8.82 35.49 27.36
CA ASP A 225 -9.99 36.23 26.89
C ASP A 225 -9.90 36.55 25.38
N ARG A 226 -8.71 36.50 24.81
CA ARG A 226 -8.51 36.71 23.38
C ARG A 226 -8.84 35.47 22.58
N TYR A 227 -9.70 35.65 21.57
CA TYR A 227 -10.14 34.57 20.69
C TYR A 227 -8.96 33.94 19.92
N GLU A 228 -8.07 34.78 19.41
CA GLU A 228 -6.92 34.36 18.58
C GLU A 228 -5.97 33.46 19.36
N PHE A 229 -5.60 33.87 20.59
CA PHE A 229 -4.76 33.04 21.45
C PHE A 229 -5.43 31.72 21.84
N ARG A 230 -6.71 31.79 22.21
CA ARG A 230 -7.48 30.59 22.60
C ARG A 230 -7.66 29.61 21.43
N SER A 231 -7.87 30.16 20.23
CA SER A 231 -7.98 29.35 19.00
C SER A 231 -6.67 28.62 18.72
N ALA A 232 -5.55 29.32 18.66
CA ALA A 232 -4.22 28.75 18.42
C ALA A 232 -3.85 27.70 19.47
N ARG A 233 -4.13 27.96 20.76
CA ARG A 233 -3.93 26.96 21.83
C ARG A 233 -4.75 25.71 21.63
N ASN A 234 -6.03 25.85 21.29
CA ASN A 234 -6.91 24.69 21.06
C ASN A 234 -6.49 23.88 19.83
N THR A 235 -6.05 24.57 18.77
CA THR A 235 -5.50 23.94 17.55
C THR A 235 -4.24 23.14 17.88
N TRP A 236 -3.31 23.73 18.64
CA TRP A 236 -2.11 23.02 19.08
C TRP A 236 -2.43 21.80 19.96
N GLN A 237 -3.35 21.93 20.92
CA GLN A 237 -3.78 20.79 21.74
C GLN A 237 -4.44 19.70 20.88
N ALA A 238 -5.29 20.06 19.93
CA ALA A 238 -5.88 19.11 19.01
C ALA A 238 -4.82 18.39 18.16
N ALA A 239 -3.82 19.12 17.65
CA ALA A 239 -2.71 18.55 16.90
C ALA A 239 -1.87 17.58 17.76
N GLN A 240 -1.65 17.87 19.06
CA GLN A 240 -1.00 16.94 19.98
C GLN A 240 -1.78 15.61 20.13
N TYR A 241 -3.10 15.70 20.31
CA TYR A 241 -3.92 14.49 20.38
C TYR A 241 -3.90 13.70 19.07
N THR A 242 -3.96 14.41 17.93
CA THR A 242 -3.90 13.78 16.61
C THR A 242 -2.57 13.06 16.40
N TYR A 243 -1.45 13.70 16.70
CA TYR A 243 -0.12 13.09 16.62
C TYR A 243 0.01 11.84 17.52
N ASN A 244 -0.40 11.96 18.79
CA ASN A 244 -0.34 10.83 19.72
C ASN A 244 -1.19 9.65 19.24
N ASN A 245 -2.39 9.93 18.73
CA ASN A 245 -3.25 8.90 18.14
C ASN A 245 -2.63 8.27 16.89
N ALA A 246 -2.00 9.08 16.02
CA ALA A 246 -1.30 8.55 14.85
C ALA A 246 -0.18 7.59 15.25
N VAL A 247 0.65 7.96 16.25
CA VAL A 247 1.70 7.08 16.78
C VAL A 247 1.13 5.78 17.34
N GLN A 248 0.09 5.86 18.18
CA GLN A 248 -0.53 4.67 18.77
C GLN A 248 -1.14 3.76 17.70
N ASN A 249 -1.84 4.33 16.71
CA ASN A 249 -2.42 3.57 15.61
C ASN A 249 -1.35 2.91 14.74
N TYR A 250 -0.25 3.60 14.50
CA TYR A 250 0.90 3.07 13.75
C TYR A 250 1.53 1.88 14.48
N GLU A 251 1.78 2.01 15.80
CA GLU A 251 2.29 0.91 16.62
C GLU A 251 1.35 -0.30 16.61
N LEU A 252 0.04 -0.06 16.72
CA LEU A 252 -0.94 -1.13 16.69
C LEU A 252 -0.95 -1.83 15.33
N LYS A 253 -0.97 -1.07 14.23
CA LYS A 253 -0.88 -1.62 12.86
C LYS A 253 0.39 -2.47 12.68
N PHE A 254 1.55 -1.94 13.09
CA PHE A 254 2.82 -2.64 12.99
C PHE A 254 2.82 -3.96 13.76
N ARG A 255 2.38 -3.95 15.02
CA ARG A 255 2.28 -5.16 15.85
C ARG A 255 1.31 -6.18 15.28
N THR A 256 0.19 -5.70 14.70
CA THR A 256 -0.78 -6.57 14.04
C THR A 256 -0.19 -7.24 12.82
N LEU A 257 0.56 -6.51 11.98
CA LEU A 257 1.26 -7.08 10.83
C LEU A 257 2.29 -8.13 11.26
N CYS A 258 3.10 -7.84 12.27
CA CYS A 258 4.07 -8.83 12.79
C CYS A 258 3.38 -10.10 13.35
N ALA A 259 2.24 -9.95 14.01
CA ALA A 259 1.46 -11.10 14.47
C ALA A 259 0.91 -11.91 13.27
N GLN A 260 0.43 -11.24 12.22
CA GLN A 260 -0.04 -11.90 10.99
C GLN A 260 1.08 -12.68 10.29
N VAL A 261 2.30 -12.13 10.22
CA VAL A 261 3.47 -12.85 9.66
C VAL A 261 3.71 -14.16 10.43
N GLU A 262 3.63 -14.12 11.77
CA GLU A 262 3.80 -15.34 12.58
C GLU A 262 2.65 -16.34 12.38
N ASP A 263 1.42 -15.87 12.25
CA ASP A 263 0.26 -16.71 11.93
C ASP A 263 0.41 -17.37 10.55
N TYR A 264 0.79 -16.62 9.53
CA TYR A 264 1.04 -17.16 8.19
C TYR A 264 2.21 -18.14 8.15
N ARG A 265 3.27 -17.89 8.94
CA ARG A 265 4.36 -18.84 9.11
C ARG A 265 3.86 -20.18 9.68
N GLN A 266 3.02 -20.15 10.71
CA GLN A 266 2.45 -21.37 11.30
C GLN A 266 1.55 -22.11 10.29
N ILE A 267 0.74 -21.38 9.51
CA ILE A 267 -0.11 -21.96 8.46
C ILE A 267 0.74 -22.65 7.40
N TRP A 268 1.82 -22.00 6.96
CA TRP A 268 2.76 -22.57 5.99
C TRP A 268 3.45 -23.83 6.51
N GLU A 269 3.94 -23.84 7.76
CA GLU A 269 4.53 -25.03 8.39
C GLU A 269 3.52 -26.16 8.50
N ALA A 270 2.28 -25.88 8.89
CA ALA A 270 1.21 -26.87 8.95
C ALA A 270 0.88 -27.43 7.56
N ALA A 271 0.88 -26.59 6.52
CA ALA A 271 0.67 -27.04 5.14
C ALA A 271 1.81 -27.98 4.65
N LYS A 272 3.07 -27.70 4.99
CA LYS A 272 4.20 -28.59 4.69
C LYS A 272 4.10 -29.94 5.39
N VAL A 273 3.65 -29.98 6.65
CA VAL A 273 3.42 -31.23 7.38
C VAL A 273 2.28 -32.02 6.71
N SER A 274 1.19 -31.35 6.32
CA SER A 274 0.08 -31.98 5.60
C SER A 274 0.54 -32.57 4.27
N LEU A 275 1.35 -31.82 3.51
CA LEU A 275 1.92 -32.30 2.23
C LEU A 275 2.79 -33.56 2.43
N ALA A 276 3.59 -33.59 3.49
CA ALA A 276 4.40 -34.79 3.79
C ALA A 276 3.50 -36.02 4.04
N GLY A 277 2.40 -35.87 4.77
CA GLY A 277 1.41 -36.94 4.98
C GLY A 277 0.74 -37.39 3.69
N GLU A 278 0.35 -36.45 2.81
CA GLU A 278 -0.25 -36.80 1.51
C GLU A 278 0.73 -37.50 0.57
N ARG A 279 2.01 -37.15 0.60
CA ARG A 279 3.06 -37.87 -0.15
C ARG A 279 3.19 -39.32 0.30
N GLU A 280 3.14 -39.58 1.61
CA GLU A 280 3.16 -40.96 2.13
C GLU A 280 1.87 -41.71 1.75
N SER A 281 0.70 -41.06 1.83
CA SER A 281 -0.58 -41.62 1.43
C SER A 281 -0.61 -41.99 -0.07
N TYR A 282 -0.12 -41.11 -0.92
CA TYR A 282 -0.01 -41.36 -2.35
C TYR A 282 0.94 -42.53 -2.65
N ALA A 283 2.11 -42.56 -2.02
CA ALA A 283 3.08 -43.65 -2.18
C ALA A 283 2.49 -45.02 -1.76
N ALA A 284 1.72 -45.06 -0.65
CA ALA A 284 1.00 -46.25 -0.23
C ALA A 284 -0.09 -46.67 -1.23
N SER A 285 -0.80 -45.69 -1.81
CA SER A 285 -1.82 -45.94 -2.85
C SER A 285 -1.18 -46.45 -4.14
N GLU A 286 -0.02 -45.93 -4.55
CA GLU A 286 0.73 -46.43 -5.71
C GLU A 286 1.17 -47.88 -5.50
N LEU A 287 1.65 -48.25 -4.31
CA LEU A 287 2.00 -49.64 -3.99
C LEU A 287 0.78 -50.56 -4.04
N LYS A 288 -0.36 -50.15 -3.47
CA LYS A 288 -1.62 -50.90 -3.53
C LYS A 288 -2.12 -51.09 -4.95
N PHE A 289 -1.99 -50.08 -5.79
CA PHE A 289 -2.35 -50.18 -7.22
C PHE A 289 -1.47 -51.16 -7.97
N ARG A 290 -0.14 -51.12 -7.73
CA ARG A 290 0.79 -52.12 -8.31
C ARG A 290 0.46 -53.57 -7.88
N GLN A 291 -0.08 -53.73 -6.68
CA GLN A 291 -0.54 -55.01 -6.14
C GLN A 291 -1.95 -55.40 -6.65
N GLY A 292 -2.62 -54.55 -7.42
CA GLY A 292 -3.96 -54.79 -7.93
C GLY A 292 -5.07 -54.71 -6.87
N THR A 293 -4.81 -54.10 -5.69
CA THR A 293 -5.77 -54.03 -4.57
C THR A 293 -6.68 -52.80 -4.62
N ILE A 294 -6.32 -51.79 -5.42
CA ILE A 294 -7.15 -50.59 -5.64
C ILE A 294 -7.33 -50.34 -7.14
N SER A 295 -8.39 -49.60 -7.49
CA SER A 295 -8.67 -49.19 -8.86
C SER A 295 -7.77 -48.06 -9.35
N ARG A 296 -7.67 -47.87 -10.66
CA ARG A 296 -6.98 -46.74 -11.27
C ARG A 296 -7.61 -45.41 -10.81
N ASN A 297 -8.94 -45.35 -10.72
CA ASN A 297 -9.62 -44.12 -10.27
C ASN A 297 -9.24 -43.77 -8.84
N THR A 298 -9.12 -44.77 -7.96
CA THR A 298 -8.67 -44.54 -6.56
C THR A 298 -7.24 -43.97 -6.52
N LEU A 299 -6.34 -44.47 -7.35
CA LEU A 299 -4.98 -43.93 -7.45
C LEU A 299 -4.98 -42.50 -7.99
N LEU A 300 -5.80 -42.20 -9.01
CA LEU A 300 -5.92 -40.85 -9.57
C LEU A 300 -6.46 -39.85 -8.53
N THR A 301 -7.46 -40.26 -7.73
CA THR A 301 -7.97 -39.44 -6.63
C THR A 301 -6.89 -39.16 -5.60
N ALA A 302 -6.08 -40.12 -5.21
CA ALA A 302 -4.94 -39.87 -4.30
C ALA A 302 -3.89 -38.94 -4.92
N GLY A 303 -3.72 -38.97 -6.24
CA GLY A 303 -2.89 -38.00 -6.97
C GLY A 303 -3.48 -36.58 -6.95
N ASP A 304 -4.80 -36.45 -7.11
CA ASP A 304 -5.51 -35.18 -7.03
C ASP A 304 -5.39 -34.58 -5.61
N ASP A 305 -5.48 -35.42 -4.56
CA ASP A 305 -5.31 -35.00 -3.15
C ASP A 305 -3.88 -34.51 -2.88
N LEU A 306 -2.86 -35.19 -3.41
CA LEU A 306 -1.47 -34.77 -3.32
C LEU A 306 -1.25 -33.41 -4.00
N CYS A 307 -1.75 -33.22 -5.23
CA CYS A 307 -1.66 -31.94 -5.92
C CYS A 307 -2.38 -30.81 -5.15
N ALA A 308 -3.53 -31.12 -4.54
CA ALA A 308 -4.25 -30.15 -3.71
C ALA A 308 -3.45 -29.76 -2.45
N ALA A 309 -2.69 -30.67 -1.87
CA ALA A 309 -1.79 -30.36 -0.77
C ALA A 309 -0.57 -29.52 -1.21
N GLU A 310 -0.04 -29.77 -2.41
CA GLU A 310 1.02 -28.93 -3.02
C GLU A 310 0.51 -27.50 -3.27
N ASP A 311 -0.70 -27.34 -3.81
CA ASP A 311 -1.33 -26.04 -4.00
C ASP A 311 -1.52 -25.27 -2.67
N LYS A 312 -1.88 -25.97 -1.58
CA LYS A 312 -2.00 -25.35 -0.26
C LYS A 312 -0.68 -24.83 0.26
N VAL A 313 0.43 -25.52 0.04
CA VAL A 313 1.77 -25.03 0.44
C VAL A 313 2.14 -23.81 -0.38
N LEU A 314 1.88 -23.80 -1.69
CA LEU A 314 2.13 -22.65 -2.56
C LEU A 314 1.29 -21.43 -2.16
N SER A 315 -0.01 -21.65 -1.87
CA SER A 315 -0.89 -20.58 -1.41
C SER A 315 -0.40 -20.01 -0.08
N ALA A 316 -0.09 -20.87 0.91
CA ALA A 316 0.40 -20.44 2.21
C ALA A 316 1.77 -19.70 2.13
N ALA A 317 2.64 -20.11 1.20
CA ALA A 317 3.88 -19.38 0.93
C ALA A 317 3.60 -18.01 0.30
N GLY A 318 2.63 -17.90 -0.59
CA GLY A 318 2.18 -16.64 -1.17
C GLY A 318 1.57 -15.68 -0.14
N ASP A 319 0.75 -16.21 0.77
CA ASP A 319 0.15 -15.43 1.87
C ASP A 319 1.21 -14.92 2.85
N LEU A 320 2.29 -15.69 3.08
CA LEU A 320 3.42 -15.28 3.92
C LEU A 320 4.30 -14.22 3.23
N PHE A 321 4.39 -14.26 1.90
CA PHE A 321 5.16 -13.28 1.12
C PHE A 321 4.42 -11.94 1.00
N SER A 322 3.09 -11.94 0.87
CA SER A 322 2.25 -10.75 0.68
C SER A 322 2.09 -9.91 1.95
#